data_f5178d91cc48e21892ed4be2336db0fa
#
_entry.id   f5178d91cc48e21892ed4be2336db0fa
#
_cell.length_a   1.000
_cell.length_b   1.000
_cell.length_c   1.000
_cell.angle_alpha   90.00
_cell.angle_beta   90.00
_cell.angle_gamma   90.00
#
_symmetry.space_group_name_H-M   'P 1'
#
loop_
_entity.id
_entity.type
_entity.pdbx_description
1 polymer ?
#
loop_
_entity_poly.entity_id
_entity_poly.type
_entity_poly.pdbx_seq_one_letter_code
_entity_poly.pdbx_strand_id
1 'polypeptide(L)'
;MKNLLIPLLFICVLGSAQTRPIAIIGYHIGTVALGAIADAQFDEGNKNLAHMLHATEVVTLISGPFIFDVKRNEALAYILSYGFLRFSFFDSAYNLTRDLPILFNGSTSTYDRVMNTVPEHGRAFMKSWSLVVGVSIPIKYF
;
A
#
# COMPACT_ATOMS: atom_id res chain seq x y z
N MET A 1 18.35 7.10 -11.27
CA MET A 1 18.91 5.91 -10.60
C MET A 1 18.87 5.95 -9.07
N LYS A 2 18.23 6.96 -8.42
CA LYS A 2 18.16 7.05 -6.94
C LYS A 2 17.00 6.27 -6.30
N ASN A 3 16.04 5.76 -7.07
CA ASN A 3 14.77 5.22 -6.53
C ASN A 3 14.73 3.67 -6.46
N LEU A 4 15.82 2.97 -6.79
CA LEU A 4 15.86 1.50 -6.73
C LEU A 4 16.27 0.96 -5.34
N LEU A 5 16.73 1.82 -4.44
CA LEU A 5 17.23 1.40 -3.11
C LEU A 5 16.11 1.14 -2.09
N ILE A 6 14.91 1.69 -2.30
CA ILE A 6 13.80 1.54 -1.36
C ILE A 6 13.25 0.10 -1.34
N PRO A 7 13.01 -0.58 -2.48
CA PRO A 7 12.54 -1.97 -2.43
C PRO A 7 13.58 -2.97 -1.90
N LEU A 8 14.88 -2.70 -2.04
CA LEU A 8 15.93 -3.60 -1.53
C LEU A 8 16.03 -3.59 0.00
N LEU A 9 15.74 -2.46 0.65
CA LEU A 9 15.77 -2.36 2.11
C LEU A 9 14.65 -3.19 2.80
N PHE A 10 13.54 -3.43 2.10
CA PHE A 10 12.42 -4.21 2.63
C PHE A 10 12.69 -5.72 2.68
N ILE A 11 13.61 -6.24 1.86
CA ILE A 11 13.91 -7.68 1.79
C ILE A 11 14.78 -8.14 2.97
N CYS A 12 15.51 -7.25 3.62
CA CYS A 12 16.47 -7.61 4.68
C CYS A 12 15.88 -7.79 6.09
N VAL A 13 14.58 -7.52 6.31
CA VAL A 13 13.95 -7.56 7.66
C VAL A 13 13.32 -8.93 7.99
N LEU A 14 13.46 -9.95 7.15
CA LEU A 14 12.67 -11.19 7.18
C LEU A 14 13.24 -12.30 8.09
N GLY A 15 13.87 -12.01 9.22
CA GLY A 15 14.73 -13.00 9.92
C GLY A 15 14.27 -13.61 11.24
N SER A 16 13.09 -13.33 11.83
CA SER A 16 12.68 -14.02 13.07
C SER A 16 11.17 -14.09 13.27
N ALA A 17 10.70 -15.12 13.99
CA ALA A 17 9.28 -15.39 14.24
C ALA A 17 8.56 -14.25 15.02
N GLN A 18 9.27 -13.45 15.80
CA GLN A 18 8.73 -12.27 16.50
C GLN A 18 8.53 -11.06 15.57
N THR A 19 9.06 -11.11 14.34
CA THR A 19 9.00 -10.01 13.37
C THR A 19 7.93 -10.22 12.27
N ARG A 20 7.27 -11.39 12.25
CA ARG A 20 6.29 -11.75 11.20
C ARG A 20 5.21 -10.67 10.99
N PRO A 21 4.52 -10.16 12.04
CA PRO A 21 3.54 -9.09 11.86
C PRO A 21 4.13 -7.81 11.26
N ILE A 22 5.30 -7.39 11.74
CA ILE A 22 6.00 -6.19 11.24
C ILE A 22 6.43 -6.37 9.78
N ALA A 23 6.92 -7.56 9.44
CA ALA A 23 7.31 -7.90 8.07
C ALA A 23 6.10 -7.89 7.11
N ILE A 24 4.94 -8.41 7.54
CA ILE A 24 3.69 -8.36 6.77
C ILE A 24 3.24 -6.91 6.56
N ILE A 25 3.26 -6.08 7.61
CA ILE A 25 2.90 -4.65 7.51
C ILE A 25 3.83 -3.95 6.51
N GLY A 26 5.13 -4.11 6.65
CA GLY A 26 6.10 -3.52 5.73
C GLY A 26 5.93 -3.99 4.29
N TYR A 27 5.64 -5.27 4.09
CA TYR A 27 5.36 -5.86 2.78
C TYR A 27 4.11 -5.24 2.13
N HIS A 28 3.02 -5.12 2.89
CA HIS A 28 1.81 -4.48 2.40
C HIS A 28 2.02 -3.01 2.03
N ILE A 29 2.72 -2.24 2.89
CA ILE A 29 3.05 -0.84 2.60
C ILE A 29 3.89 -0.73 1.32
N GLY A 30 4.90 -1.58 1.16
CA GLY A 30 5.72 -1.64 -0.05
C GLY A 30 4.91 -1.98 -1.30
N THR A 31 4.00 -2.95 -1.21
CA THR A 31 3.10 -3.33 -2.30
C THR A 31 2.15 -2.17 -2.68
N VAL A 32 1.59 -1.47 -1.69
CA VAL A 32 0.74 -0.28 -1.92
C VAL A 32 1.54 0.84 -2.59
N ALA A 33 2.77 1.08 -2.15
CA ALA A 33 3.64 2.09 -2.74
C ALA A 33 3.98 1.77 -4.21
N LEU A 34 4.22 0.50 -4.55
CA LEU A 34 4.44 0.09 -5.95
C LEU A 34 3.25 0.44 -6.84
N GLY A 35 2.01 0.13 -6.40
CA GLY A 35 0.81 0.47 -7.14
C GLY A 35 0.62 1.98 -7.30
N ALA A 36 0.83 2.75 -6.23
CA ALA A 36 0.72 4.20 -6.26
C ALA A 36 1.75 4.86 -7.18
N ILE A 37 3.00 4.39 -7.17
CA ILE A 37 4.05 4.86 -8.09
C ILE A 37 3.71 4.48 -9.53
N ALA A 38 3.15 3.28 -9.76
CA ALA A 38 2.74 2.84 -11.08
C ALA A 38 1.66 3.76 -11.66
N ASP A 39 0.61 4.09 -10.89
CA ASP A 39 -0.44 5.01 -11.31
C ASP A 39 0.13 6.41 -11.59
N ALA A 40 1.03 6.91 -10.74
CA ALA A 40 1.69 8.19 -10.95
C ALA A 40 2.50 8.22 -12.26
N GLN A 41 3.26 7.15 -12.55
CA GLN A 41 4.03 7.03 -13.79
C GLN A 41 3.11 6.91 -15.03
N PHE A 42 1.96 6.25 -14.88
CA PHE A 42 0.98 6.17 -15.95
C PHE A 42 0.46 7.57 -16.32
N ASP A 43 0.11 8.37 -15.32
CA ASP A 43 -0.39 9.73 -15.50
C ASP A 43 0.67 10.70 -16.04
N GLU A 44 1.95 10.44 -15.76
CA GLU A 44 3.08 11.15 -16.35
C GLU A 44 3.42 10.73 -17.79
N GLY A 45 2.70 9.73 -18.34
CA GLY A 45 2.90 9.22 -19.69
C GLY A 45 3.96 8.12 -19.81
N ASN A 46 4.58 7.70 -18.72
CA ASN A 46 5.59 6.63 -18.68
C ASN A 46 4.94 5.23 -18.66
N LYS A 47 4.09 4.94 -19.64
CA LYS A 47 3.23 3.74 -19.67
C LYS A 47 3.97 2.42 -19.51
N ASN A 48 5.13 2.26 -20.16
CA ASN A 48 5.91 1.03 -20.06
C ASN A 48 6.39 0.77 -18.62
N LEU A 49 6.91 1.82 -17.96
CA LEU A 49 7.32 1.72 -16.56
C LEU A 49 6.12 1.44 -15.65
N ALA A 50 5.00 2.11 -15.87
CA ALA A 50 3.75 1.89 -15.14
C ALA A 50 3.29 0.43 -15.23
N HIS A 51 3.26 -0.15 -16.44
CA HIS A 51 2.89 -1.56 -16.64
C HIS A 51 3.84 -2.54 -15.94
N MET A 52 5.14 -2.27 -15.97
CA MET A 52 6.12 -3.09 -15.23
C MET A 52 5.90 -3.03 -13.72
N LEU A 53 5.64 -1.83 -13.17
CA LEU A 53 5.39 -1.64 -11.75
C LEU A 53 4.08 -2.29 -11.31
N HIS A 54 3.00 -2.19 -12.10
CA HIS A 54 1.75 -2.89 -11.83
C HIS A 54 1.92 -4.41 -11.87
N ALA A 55 2.65 -4.94 -12.86
CA ALA A 55 2.95 -6.37 -12.88
C ALA A 55 3.72 -6.80 -11.62
N THR A 56 4.69 -5.98 -11.17
CA THR A 56 5.44 -6.23 -9.94
C THR A 56 4.52 -6.15 -8.70
N GLU A 57 3.61 -5.17 -8.63
CA GLU A 57 2.60 -5.07 -7.56
C GLU A 57 1.78 -6.36 -7.47
N VAL A 58 1.23 -6.82 -8.59
CA VAL A 58 0.40 -8.03 -8.65
C VAL A 58 1.19 -9.27 -8.21
N VAL A 59 2.41 -9.46 -8.73
CA VAL A 59 3.28 -10.59 -8.33
C VAL A 59 3.59 -10.51 -6.84
N THR A 60 3.92 -9.33 -6.31
CA THR A 60 4.17 -9.11 -4.89
C THR A 60 2.93 -9.46 -4.07
N LEU A 61 1.76 -8.99 -4.45
CA LEU A 61 0.52 -9.26 -3.72
C LEU A 61 0.20 -10.76 -3.65
N ILE A 62 0.37 -11.48 -4.76
CA ILE A 62 0.09 -12.92 -4.84
C ILE A 62 1.14 -13.75 -4.10
N SER A 63 2.41 -13.35 -4.12
CA SER A 63 3.50 -14.10 -3.47
C SER A 63 3.53 -13.94 -1.95
N GLY A 64 2.98 -12.85 -1.41
CA GLY A 64 3.01 -12.57 0.02
C GLY A 64 2.47 -13.70 0.91
N PRO A 65 1.29 -14.28 0.64
CA PRO A 65 0.78 -15.41 1.42
C PRO A 65 1.74 -16.61 1.48
N PHE A 66 2.49 -16.88 0.41
CA PHE A 66 3.49 -17.95 0.37
C PHE A 66 4.76 -17.57 1.13
N ILE A 67 5.23 -16.33 0.98
CA ILE A 67 6.42 -15.83 1.69
C ILE A 67 6.22 -15.87 3.20
N PHE A 68 5.03 -15.53 3.67
CA PHE A 68 4.72 -15.45 5.10
C PHE A 68 4.04 -16.71 5.65
N ASP A 69 3.93 -17.79 4.86
CA ASP A 69 3.22 -19.01 5.26
C ASP A 69 1.83 -18.71 5.88
N VAL A 70 1.03 -17.91 5.15
CA VAL A 70 -0.29 -17.49 5.61
C VAL A 70 -1.24 -18.68 5.57
N LYS A 71 -1.73 -19.09 6.73
CA LYS A 71 -2.67 -20.20 6.86
C LYS A 71 -4.07 -19.81 6.37
N ARG A 72 -4.87 -20.81 6.02
CA ARG A 72 -6.24 -20.59 5.52
C ARG A 72 -7.12 -19.74 6.46
N ASN A 73 -6.98 -19.93 7.76
CA ASN A 73 -7.70 -19.16 8.77
C ASN A 73 -7.17 -17.73 8.96
N GLU A 74 -5.96 -17.44 8.49
CA GLU A 74 -5.32 -16.12 8.52
C GLU A 74 -5.55 -15.32 7.22
N ALA A 75 -5.98 -15.97 6.14
CA ALA A 75 -6.07 -15.38 4.81
C ALA A 75 -6.96 -14.12 4.78
N LEU A 76 -8.10 -14.15 5.48
CA LEU A 76 -8.98 -12.99 5.57
C LEU A 76 -8.31 -11.81 6.29
N ALA A 77 -7.59 -12.08 7.39
CA ALA A 77 -6.84 -11.06 8.12
C ALA A 77 -5.74 -10.44 7.23
N TYR A 78 -5.03 -11.27 6.45
CA TYR A 78 -4.02 -10.81 5.50
C TYR A 78 -4.61 -9.83 4.46
N ILE A 79 -5.72 -10.23 3.81
CA ILE A 79 -6.38 -9.42 2.79
C ILE A 79 -6.95 -8.13 3.38
N LEU A 80 -7.61 -8.19 4.54
CA LEU A 80 -8.17 -7.00 5.19
C LEU A 80 -7.07 -6.02 5.61
N SER A 81 -5.95 -6.52 6.16
CA SER A 81 -4.80 -5.65 6.49
C SER A 81 -4.30 -4.90 5.26
N TYR A 82 -4.08 -5.60 4.13
CA TYR A 82 -3.69 -4.96 2.88
C TYR A 82 -4.70 -3.90 2.43
N GLY A 83 -6.00 -4.22 2.44
CA GLY A 83 -7.05 -3.29 2.03
C GLY A 83 -7.08 -2.00 2.86
N PHE A 84 -6.97 -2.11 4.19
CA PHE A 84 -6.92 -0.96 5.10
C PHE A 84 -5.64 -0.13 4.91
N LEU A 85 -4.49 -0.77 4.75
CA LEU A 85 -3.24 -0.07 4.49
C LEU A 85 -3.24 0.59 3.11
N ARG A 86 -3.81 -0.05 2.08
CA ARG A 86 -3.99 0.55 0.75
C ARG A 86 -4.85 1.81 0.83
N PHE A 87 -6.01 1.74 1.48
CA PHE A 87 -6.88 2.91 1.66
C PHE A 87 -6.16 4.06 2.40
N SER A 88 -5.31 3.74 3.36
CA SER A 88 -4.59 4.73 4.16
C SER A 88 -3.44 5.40 3.41
N PHE A 89 -2.62 4.63 2.69
CA PHE A 89 -1.33 5.08 2.16
C PHE A 89 -1.32 5.38 0.66
N PHE A 90 -2.22 4.80 -0.13
CA PHE A 90 -2.14 4.86 -1.58
C PHE A 90 -2.07 6.29 -2.11
N ASP A 91 -3.05 7.13 -1.73
CA ASP A 91 -3.12 8.51 -2.23
C ASP A 91 -1.90 9.33 -1.78
N SER A 92 -1.43 9.12 -0.55
CA SER A 92 -0.25 9.82 -0.04
C SER A 92 1.02 9.44 -0.81
N ALA A 93 1.21 8.15 -1.14
CA ALA A 93 2.33 7.68 -1.94
C ALA A 93 2.24 8.18 -3.40
N TYR A 94 1.05 8.15 -3.99
CA TYR A 94 0.78 8.69 -5.31
C TYR A 94 1.08 10.20 -5.37
N ASN A 95 0.54 10.97 -4.43
CA ASN A 95 0.71 12.42 -4.37
C ASN A 95 2.19 12.80 -4.19
N LEU A 96 2.89 12.09 -3.29
CA LEU A 96 4.31 12.31 -3.05
C LEU A 96 5.16 12.04 -4.30
N THR A 97 4.80 11.03 -5.09
CA THR A 97 5.51 10.71 -6.34
C THR A 97 5.33 11.80 -7.41
N ARG A 98 4.20 12.51 -7.37
CA ARG A 98 3.84 13.58 -8.30
C ARG A 98 4.09 15.00 -7.77
N ASP A 99 4.83 15.14 -6.69
CA ASP A 99 5.07 16.44 -6.03
C ASP A 99 3.78 17.21 -5.69
N LEU A 100 2.68 16.48 -5.39
CA LEU A 100 1.42 17.05 -4.96
C LEU A 100 1.36 17.12 -3.42
N PRO A 101 0.50 17.99 -2.85
CA PRO A 101 0.25 17.97 -1.41
C PRO A 101 -0.23 16.58 -0.95
N ILE A 102 0.30 16.09 0.19
CA ILE A 102 0.03 14.72 0.69
C ILE A 102 -1.47 14.41 0.82
N LEU A 103 -2.28 15.42 1.20
CA LEU A 103 -3.73 15.31 1.36
C LEU A 103 -4.51 15.73 0.10
N PHE A 104 -3.81 15.97 -1.03
CA PHE A 104 -4.48 16.27 -2.28
C PHE A 104 -5.41 15.11 -2.66
N ASN A 105 -6.61 15.45 -3.09
CA ASN A 105 -7.58 14.49 -3.58
C ASN A 105 -7.92 14.85 -5.04
N GLY A 106 -7.81 13.89 -5.93
CA GLY A 106 -8.14 14.05 -7.34
C GLY A 106 -9.63 14.39 -7.57
N SER A 107 -10.01 14.49 -8.81
CA SER A 107 -11.42 14.74 -9.21
C SER A 107 -11.89 13.82 -10.32
N THR A 108 -11.03 12.95 -10.82
CA THR A 108 -11.26 12.19 -12.06
C THR A 108 -11.90 10.84 -11.82
N SER A 109 -11.52 10.14 -10.76
CA SER A 109 -12.04 8.81 -10.45
C SER A 109 -13.38 8.86 -9.72
N THR A 110 -14.13 7.75 -9.75
CA THR A 110 -15.35 7.60 -8.94
C THR A 110 -15.02 7.65 -7.44
N TYR A 111 -13.88 7.10 -7.04
CA TYR A 111 -13.37 7.18 -5.67
C TYR A 111 -13.16 8.63 -5.25
N ASP A 112 -12.46 9.44 -6.06
CA ASP A 112 -12.22 10.85 -5.77
C ASP A 112 -13.52 11.62 -5.60
N ARG A 113 -14.48 11.38 -6.48
CA ARG A 113 -15.80 12.04 -6.40
C ARG A 113 -16.51 11.73 -5.09
N VAL A 114 -16.48 10.48 -4.63
CA VAL A 114 -17.06 10.08 -3.34
C VAL A 114 -16.28 10.71 -2.20
N MET A 115 -14.96 10.63 -2.22
CA MET A 115 -14.12 11.21 -1.17
C MET A 115 -14.22 12.73 -1.09
N ASN A 116 -14.49 13.42 -2.20
CA ASN A 116 -14.72 14.87 -2.22
C ASN A 116 -16.04 15.32 -1.53
N THR A 117 -16.99 14.40 -1.32
CA THR A 117 -18.18 14.69 -0.50
C THR A 117 -17.87 14.71 0.99
N VAL A 118 -16.72 14.13 1.41
CA VAL A 118 -16.29 14.06 2.80
C VAL A 118 -15.36 15.27 3.06
N PRO A 119 -15.59 16.06 4.12
CA PRO A 119 -14.69 17.13 4.51
C PRO A 119 -13.26 16.63 4.73
N GLU A 120 -12.25 17.49 4.50
CA GLU A 120 -10.83 17.10 4.55
C GLU A 120 -10.44 16.44 5.89
N HIS A 121 -10.87 17.02 7.02
CA HIS A 121 -10.64 16.42 8.33
C HIS A 121 -11.31 15.05 8.51
N GLY A 122 -12.48 14.84 7.89
CA GLY A 122 -13.15 13.56 7.87
C GLY A 122 -12.36 12.51 7.06
N ARG A 123 -11.82 12.90 5.90
CA ARG A 123 -10.93 12.02 5.10
C ARG A 123 -9.66 11.67 5.86
N ALA A 124 -9.01 12.66 6.49
CA ALA A 124 -7.83 12.43 7.31
C ALA A 124 -8.12 11.48 8.47
N PHE A 125 -9.26 11.64 9.16
CA PHE A 125 -9.68 10.72 10.20
C PHE A 125 -9.90 9.30 9.69
N MET A 126 -10.63 9.13 8.57
CA MET A 126 -10.88 7.80 7.98
C MET A 126 -9.57 7.10 7.59
N LYS A 127 -8.61 7.82 6.99
CA LYS A 127 -7.30 7.27 6.61
C LYS A 127 -6.48 6.89 7.84
N SER A 128 -6.46 7.75 8.87
CA SER A 128 -5.76 7.46 10.12
C SER A 128 -6.35 6.26 10.85
N TRP A 129 -7.68 6.14 10.90
CA TRP A 129 -8.35 4.99 11.47
C TRP A 129 -8.04 3.71 10.70
N SER A 130 -8.08 3.77 9.37
CA SER A 130 -7.70 2.64 8.51
C SER A 130 -6.25 2.20 8.73
N LEU A 131 -5.34 3.14 8.94
CA LEU A 131 -3.95 2.83 9.30
C LEU A 131 -3.89 2.03 10.60
N VAL A 132 -4.57 2.50 11.64
CA VAL A 132 -4.61 1.81 12.95
C VAL A 132 -5.15 0.39 12.79
N VAL A 133 -6.26 0.22 12.08
CA VAL A 133 -6.86 -1.10 11.83
C VAL A 133 -5.92 -1.98 11.00
N GLY A 134 -5.39 -1.46 9.90
CA GLY A 134 -4.50 -2.19 8.99
C GLY A 134 -3.22 -2.71 9.66
N VAL A 135 -2.67 -1.93 10.61
CA VAL A 135 -1.51 -2.34 11.43
C VAL A 135 -1.90 -3.29 12.55
N SER A 136 -3.05 -3.08 13.19
CA SER A 136 -3.49 -3.92 14.33
C SER A 136 -3.83 -5.34 13.93
N ILE A 137 -4.35 -5.55 12.70
CA ILE A 137 -4.74 -6.88 12.21
C ILE A 137 -3.53 -7.83 12.18
N PRO A 138 -2.39 -7.52 11.54
CA PRO A 138 -1.22 -8.40 11.56
C PRO A 138 -0.70 -8.66 12.98
N ILE A 139 -0.64 -7.66 13.84
CA ILE A 139 -0.17 -7.80 15.22
C ILE A 139 -1.03 -8.81 16.00
N LYS A 140 -2.34 -8.86 15.70
CA LYS A 140 -3.27 -9.75 16.42
C LYS A 140 -3.28 -11.18 15.87
N TYR A 141 -3.07 -11.38 14.58
CA TYR A 141 -3.35 -12.65 13.90
C TYR A 141 -2.11 -13.40 13.41
N PHE A 142 -0.93 -12.77 13.40
CA PHE A 142 0.34 -13.34 12.94
C PHE A 142 1.44 -13.27 14.00
#